data_722e21523e11c785b21bc6cbca2f4040
#
_entry.id   722e21523e11c785b21bc6cbca2f4040
#
_cell.length_a   1.000
_cell.length_b   1.000
_cell.length_c   1.000
_cell.angle_alpha   90.00
_cell.angle_beta   90.00
_cell.angle_gamma   90.00
#
_symmetry.space_group_name_H-M   'P 1'
#
loop_
_entity.id
_entity.type
_entity.pdbx_description
1 polymer ?
#
loop_
_entity_poly.entity_id
_entity_poly.type
_entity_poly.pdbx_seq_one_letter_code
_entity_poly.pdbx_strand_id
1 'polypeptide(L)'
;MDANPAHRCICIVDDDAQVRRFLLEVLASVGLAAEEYSSGEDFMRRWRPGHTDCVLLDIRMPRITGPEVHDWLRQRNPEVPVIFLSGYADVPTAVRAMRLGAFDFLEKPFNVQHLIERVNAALRLSDDRRAAPAPAPAACDDWRKSLTPREQEILAAIVVGKRNKVIAADLGISERTVETHRAHIMAKSGAGSVIELVGMVAGFK
;
A
#
# COMPACT_ATOMS: atom_id res chain seq x y z
N MET A 1 -28.64 4.05 19.03
CA MET A 1 -27.93 2.81 18.65
C MET A 1 -26.50 3.20 18.46
N ASP A 2 -25.70 2.83 19.45
CA ASP A 2 -24.35 3.34 19.66
C ASP A 2 -23.44 2.83 18.57
N ALA A 3 -22.82 3.77 17.83
CA ALA A 3 -21.65 3.47 17.02
C ALA A 3 -20.55 3.03 18.00
N ASN A 4 -20.39 1.73 18.16
CA ASN A 4 -19.27 1.14 18.86
C ASN A 4 -18.00 1.75 18.26
N PRO A 5 -17.13 2.43 19.05
CA PRO A 5 -15.85 2.90 18.54
C PRO A 5 -15.13 1.67 18.01
N ALA A 6 -15.04 1.56 16.70
CA ALA A 6 -14.44 0.42 16.02
C ALA A 6 -13.14 0.08 16.74
N HIS A 7 -13.01 -1.14 17.25
CA HIS A 7 -11.82 -1.62 17.93
C HIS A 7 -10.63 -1.43 16.99
N ARG A 8 -9.88 -0.35 17.21
CA ARG A 8 -8.65 -0.09 16.48
C ARG A 8 -7.67 -1.19 16.84
N CYS A 9 -7.31 -2.01 15.89
CA CYS A 9 -6.37 -3.10 16.09
C CYS A 9 -5.05 -2.80 15.38
N ILE A 10 -4.00 -2.64 16.19
CA ILE A 10 -2.62 -2.50 15.71
C ILE A 10 -1.98 -3.88 15.77
N CYS A 11 -1.43 -4.36 14.67
CA CYS A 11 -0.69 -5.61 14.65
C CYS A 11 0.80 -5.33 14.82
N ILE A 12 1.44 -5.97 15.81
CA ILE A 12 2.88 -5.92 16.05
C ILE A 12 3.47 -7.24 15.57
N VAL A 13 4.34 -7.19 14.56
CA VAL A 13 4.99 -8.37 13.98
C VAL A 13 6.49 -8.23 14.12
N ASP A 14 7.09 -8.96 15.05
CA ASP A 14 8.50 -8.88 15.40
C ASP A 14 8.93 -10.21 16.03
N ASP A 15 10.10 -10.74 15.75
CA ASP A 15 10.57 -12.00 16.34
C ASP A 15 11.13 -11.81 17.77
N ASP A 16 11.53 -10.58 18.13
CA ASP A 16 12.00 -10.24 19.47
C ASP A 16 10.83 -10.02 20.46
N ALA A 17 10.70 -10.92 21.42
CA ALA A 17 9.67 -10.85 22.45
C ALA A 17 9.78 -9.58 23.33
N GLN A 18 10.97 -9.05 23.54
CA GLN A 18 11.17 -7.84 24.36
C GLN A 18 10.63 -6.61 23.61
N VAL A 19 10.88 -6.53 22.30
CA VAL A 19 10.36 -5.46 21.45
C VAL A 19 8.84 -5.52 21.41
N ARG A 20 8.24 -6.70 21.19
CA ARG A 20 6.78 -6.84 21.18
C ARG A 20 6.16 -6.39 22.50
N ARG A 21 6.70 -6.85 23.62
CA ARG A 21 6.22 -6.48 24.96
C ARG A 21 6.33 -4.97 25.20
N PHE A 22 7.45 -4.37 24.86
CA PHE A 22 7.66 -2.93 24.96
C PHE A 22 6.61 -2.16 24.14
N LEU A 23 6.39 -2.55 22.89
CA LEU A 23 5.39 -1.90 22.02
C LEU A 23 3.98 -2.06 22.55
N LEU A 24 3.60 -3.24 23.08
CA LEU A 24 2.31 -3.45 23.72
C LEU A 24 2.11 -2.52 24.93
N GLU A 25 3.12 -2.40 25.79
CA GLU A 25 3.05 -1.52 26.96
C GLU A 25 2.93 -0.04 26.56
N VAL A 26 3.70 0.40 25.57
CA VAL A 26 3.64 1.78 25.05
C VAL A 26 2.27 2.08 24.44
N LEU A 27 1.74 1.21 23.58
CA LEU A 27 0.44 1.42 22.94
C LEU A 27 -0.70 1.40 23.97
N ALA A 28 -0.67 0.46 24.91
CA ALA A 28 -1.64 0.38 25.98
C ALA A 28 -1.64 1.65 26.87
N SER A 29 -0.48 2.26 27.12
CA SER A 29 -0.36 3.49 27.91
C SER A 29 -1.10 4.70 27.31
N VAL A 30 -1.35 4.67 26.00
CA VAL A 30 -2.11 5.71 25.27
C VAL A 30 -3.49 5.22 24.82
N GLY A 31 -3.96 4.10 25.38
CA GLY A 31 -5.31 3.56 25.13
C GLY A 31 -5.49 2.90 23.76
N LEU A 32 -4.42 2.49 23.09
CA LEU A 32 -4.45 1.81 21.80
C LEU A 32 -4.36 0.29 22.03
N ALA A 33 -5.32 -0.45 21.45
CA ALA A 33 -5.30 -1.91 21.46
C ALA A 33 -4.36 -2.46 20.40
N ALA A 34 -3.56 -3.47 20.76
CA ALA A 34 -2.65 -4.12 19.83
C ALA A 34 -2.62 -5.64 20.03
N GLU A 35 -2.37 -6.35 18.95
CA GLU A 35 -2.13 -7.80 18.93
C GLU A 35 -0.69 -8.07 18.53
N GLU A 36 -0.06 -9.08 19.14
CA GLU A 36 1.31 -9.46 18.82
C GLU A 36 1.40 -10.75 18.01
N TYR A 37 2.40 -10.81 17.15
CA TYR A 37 2.75 -11.93 16.30
C TYR A 37 4.26 -12.13 16.35
N SER A 38 4.70 -13.35 16.61
CA SER A 38 6.13 -13.66 16.79
C SER A 38 6.87 -13.96 15.48
N SER A 39 6.17 -13.97 14.35
CA SER A 39 6.76 -14.19 13.03
C SER A 39 5.81 -13.76 11.91
N GLY A 40 6.37 -13.61 10.71
CA GLY A 40 5.57 -13.35 9.50
C GLY A 40 4.55 -14.45 9.21
N GLU A 41 4.91 -15.73 9.44
CA GLU A 41 3.99 -16.86 9.23
C GLU A 41 2.84 -16.83 10.23
N ASP A 42 3.10 -16.48 11.50
CA ASP A 42 2.05 -16.39 12.51
C ASP A 42 1.06 -15.27 12.16
N PHE A 43 1.58 -14.13 11.74
CA PHE A 43 0.77 -13.03 11.24
C PHE A 43 -0.08 -13.45 10.03
N MET A 44 0.53 -13.99 8.96
CA MET A 44 -0.18 -14.40 7.74
C MET A 44 -1.28 -15.43 8.02
N ARG A 45 -1.05 -16.35 8.97
CA ARG A 45 -2.02 -17.40 9.34
C ARG A 45 -3.21 -16.83 10.12
N ARG A 46 -2.98 -15.89 11.03
CA ARG A 46 -4.00 -15.36 11.97
C ARG A 46 -4.67 -14.08 11.48
N TRP A 47 -4.07 -13.41 10.50
CA TRP A 47 -4.59 -12.15 9.98
C TRP A 47 -6.00 -12.30 9.41
N ARG A 48 -6.85 -11.30 9.67
CA ARG A 48 -8.24 -11.25 9.19
C ARG A 48 -8.50 -9.92 8.47
N PRO A 49 -9.11 -9.93 7.28
CA PRO A 49 -9.50 -8.70 6.60
C PRO A 49 -10.44 -7.85 7.47
N GLY A 50 -10.22 -6.53 7.46
CA GLY A 50 -11.08 -5.58 8.16
C GLY A 50 -10.83 -5.42 9.66
N HIS A 51 -9.92 -6.21 10.26
CA HIS A 51 -9.58 -6.11 11.68
C HIS A 51 -8.27 -5.37 11.97
N THR A 52 -7.51 -5.00 10.96
CA THR A 52 -6.19 -4.39 11.11
C THR A 52 -6.22 -2.95 10.62
N ASP A 53 -5.85 -2.01 11.47
CA ASP A 53 -5.81 -0.58 11.18
C ASP A 53 -4.41 -0.05 10.93
N CYS A 54 -3.40 -0.73 11.48
CA CYS A 54 -1.98 -0.41 11.29
C CYS A 54 -1.15 -1.65 11.60
N VAL A 55 -0.03 -1.83 10.90
CA VAL A 55 0.94 -2.89 11.18
C VAL A 55 2.29 -2.26 11.52
N LEU A 56 2.82 -2.60 12.70
CA LEU A 56 4.21 -2.39 13.09
C LEU A 56 4.98 -3.66 12.71
N LEU A 57 5.89 -3.58 11.77
CA LEU A 57 6.48 -4.75 11.11
C LEU A 57 8.00 -4.70 11.15
N ASP A 58 8.62 -5.65 11.84
CA ASP A 58 10.07 -5.77 11.79
C ASP A 58 10.55 -6.18 10.40
N ILE A 59 11.64 -5.58 9.95
CA ILE A 59 12.21 -5.88 8.63
C ILE A 59 12.87 -7.24 8.61
N ARG A 60 13.60 -7.59 9.69
CA ARG A 60 14.44 -8.77 9.72
C ARG A 60 13.89 -9.82 10.66
N MET A 61 13.08 -10.70 10.14
CA MET A 61 12.58 -11.87 10.86
C MET A 61 13.10 -13.16 10.20
N PRO A 62 13.25 -14.24 10.97
CA PRO A 62 13.59 -15.55 10.41
C PRO A 62 12.53 -16.04 9.41
N ARG A 63 12.96 -16.73 8.37
CA ARG A 63 12.15 -17.39 7.34
C ARG A 63 11.40 -16.44 6.41
N ILE A 64 10.48 -15.63 6.93
CA ILE A 64 9.71 -14.66 6.16
C ILE A 64 10.05 -13.26 6.67
N THR A 65 10.63 -12.44 5.82
CA THR A 65 11.05 -11.08 6.11
C THR A 65 9.88 -10.10 6.13
N GLY A 66 10.05 -8.95 6.79
CA GLY A 66 9.04 -7.90 6.80
C GLY A 66 8.59 -7.45 5.41
N PRO A 67 9.48 -7.19 4.45
CA PRO A 67 9.09 -6.88 3.07
C PRO A 67 8.22 -7.95 2.41
N GLU A 68 8.47 -9.24 2.63
CA GLU A 68 7.62 -10.31 2.11
C GLU A 68 6.25 -10.35 2.76
N VAL A 69 6.17 -10.09 4.07
CA VAL A 69 4.88 -9.91 4.79
C VAL A 69 4.11 -8.72 4.23
N HIS A 70 4.79 -7.61 3.99
CA HIS A 70 4.21 -6.39 3.43
C HIS A 70 3.65 -6.63 2.01
N ASP A 71 4.42 -7.27 1.12
CA ASP A 71 3.97 -7.60 -0.23
C ASP A 71 2.75 -8.53 -0.20
N TRP A 72 2.75 -9.52 0.70
CA TRP A 72 1.61 -10.41 0.92
C TRP A 72 0.36 -9.66 1.41
N LEU A 73 0.52 -8.72 2.36
CA LEU A 73 -0.56 -7.90 2.91
C LEU A 73 -1.14 -6.97 1.85
N ARG A 74 -0.29 -6.30 1.07
CA ARG A 74 -0.71 -5.40 -0.01
C ARG A 74 -1.57 -6.07 -1.08
N GLN A 75 -1.31 -7.33 -1.38
CA GLN A 75 -2.13 -8.10 -2.33
C GLN A 75 -3.55 -8.38 -1.80
N ARG A 76 -3.76 -8.32 -0.47
CA ARG A 76 -5.02 -8.66 0.22
C ARG A 76 -5.75 -7.46 0.76
N ASN A 77 -5.01 -6.49 1.25
CA ASN A 77 -5.53 -5.22 1.76
C ASN A 77 -4.48 -4.12 1.58
N PRO A 78 -4.42 -3.48 0.39
CA PRO A 78 -3.45 -2.44 0.07
C PRO A 78 -3.63 -1.17 0.91
N GLU A 79 -4.76 -1.05 1.60
CA GLU A 79 -5.13 0.15 2.35
C GLU A 79 -4.56 0.20 3.77
N VAL A 80 -4.12 -0.94 4.32
CA VAL A 80 -3.55 -1.00 5.68
C VAL A 80 -2.18 -0.34 5.70
N PRO A 81 -1.99 0.74 6.48
CA PRO A 81 -0.69 1.37 6.63
C PRO A 81 0.27 0.46 7.38
N VAL A 82 1.48 0.30 6.84
CA VAL A 82 2.56 -0.48 7.43
C VAL A 82 3.70 0.46 7.83
N ILE A 83 4.10 0.41 9.09
CA ILE A 83 5.28 1.09 9.63
C ILE A 83 6.36 0.03 9.84
N PHE A 84 7.44 0.13 9.11
CA PHE A 84 8.57 -0.78 9.30
C PHE A 84 9.40 -0.41 10.51
N LEU A 85 9.85 -1.43 11.25
CA LEU A 85 10.75 -1.32 12.37
C LEU A 85 12.10 -1.94 11.98
N SER A 86 13.22 -1.29 12.29
CA SER A 86 14.55 -1.81 11.96
C SER A 86 15.57 -1.51 13.04
N GLY A 87 16.36 -2.51 13.42
CA GLY A 87 17.51 -2.36 14.32
C GLY A 87 18.78 -1.82 13.65
N TYR A 88 18.76 -1.62 12.34
CA TYR A 88 19.83 -1.04 11.54
C TYR A 88 19.25 -0.11 10.50
N ALA A 89 19.40 1.19 10.73
CA ALA A 89 19.09 2.19 9.73
C ALA A 89 20.16 2.18 8.64
N ASP A 90 20.04 1.27 7.70
CA ASP A 90 20.69 1.54 6.44
C ASP A 90 19.70 2.32 5.54
N VAL A 91 20.12 3.48 5.08
CA VAL A 91 19.34 4.34 4.19
C VAL A 91 18.77 3.55 2.98
N PRO A 92 19.53 2.63 2.35
CA PRO A 92 18.99 1.79 1.28
C PRO A 92 17.77 0.96 1.67
N THR A 93 17.73 0.37 2.86
CA THR A 93 16.60 -0.43 3.33
C THR A 93 15.36 0.43 3.59
N ALA A 94 15.54 1.60 4.23
CA ALA A 94 14.46 2.56 4.44
C ALA A 94 13.88 3.05 3.09
N VAL A 95 14.74 3.46 2.16
CA VAL A 95 14.31 3.90 0.81
C VAL A 95 13.58 2.77 0.08
N ARG A 96 14.03 1.53 0.19
CA ARG A 96 13.35 0.38 -0.41
C ARG A 96 11.97 0.16 0.19
N ALA A 97 11.83 0.23 1.52
CA ALA A 97 10.56 0.11 2.22
C ALA A 97 9.56 1.18 1.75
N MET A 98 10.00 2.44 1.67
CA MET A 98 9.14 3.54 1.18
C MET A 98 8.75 3.38 -0.29
N ARG A 99 9.65 2.91 -1.15
CA ARG A 99 9.33 2.59 -2.56
C ARG A 99 8.32 1.45 -2.71
N LEU A 100 8.30 0.52 -1.77
CA LEU A 100 7.32 -0.56 -1.71
C LEU A 100 5.95 -0.10 -1.17
N GLY A 101 5.81 1.19 -0.83
CA GLY A 101 4.55 1.78 -0.36
C GLY A 101 4.30 1.61 1.13
N ALA A 102 5.36 1.47 1.93
CA ALA A 102 5.26 1.58 3.38
C ALA A 102 4.73 2.97 3.77
N PHE A 103 3.96 3.02 4.85
CA PHE A 103 3.51 4.29 5.41
C PHE A 103 4.65 5.06 6.05
N ASP A 104 5.53 4.35 6.80
CA ASP A 104 6.71 4.94 7.43
C ASP A 104 7.74 3.89 7.81
N PHE A 105 8.86 4.38 8.37
CA PHE A 105 9.99 3.60 8.83
C PHE A 105 10.51 4.15 10.15
N LEU A 106 10.73 3.30 11.15
CA LEU A 106 11.24 3.66 12.46
C LEU A 106 12.48 2.83 12.82
N GLU A 107 13.52 3.51 13.29
CA GLU A 107 14.76 2.86 13.76
C GLU A 107 14.67 2.47 15.24
N LYS A 108 15.08 1.25 15.55
CA LYS A 108 15.28 0.78 16.93
C LYS A 108 16.66 1.25 17.45
N PRO A 109 16.79 1.79 18.66
CA PRO A 109 15.74 1.99 19.68
C PRO A 109 14.83 3.18 19.35
N PHE A 110 13.50 2.99 19.53
CA PHE A 110 12.52 4.01 19.17
C PHE A 110 12.51 5.18 20.15
N ASN A 111 12.30 6.39 19.64
CA ASN A 111 11.72 7.46 20.43
C ASN A 111 10.23 7.18 20.60
N VAL A 112 9.77 7.01 21.86
CA VAL A 112 8.37 6.65 22.19
C VAL A 112 7.39 7.69 21.65
N GLN A 113 7.70 8.97 21.79
CA GLN A 113 6.85 10.06 21.31
C GLN A 113 6.69 9.98 19.79
N HIS A 114 7.78 9.79 19.06
CA HIS A 114 7.78 9.66 17.61
C HIS A 114 6.99 8.43 17.14
N LEU A 115 7.17 7.28 17.81
CA LEU A 115 6.39 6.06 17.54
C LEU A 115 4.88 6.32 17.67
N ILE A 116 4.44 6.95 18.77
CA ILE A 116 3.03 7.26 19.01
C ILE A 116 2.50 8.23 17.96
N GLU A 117 3.26 9.24 17.59
CA GLU A 117 2.88 10.20 16.54
C GLU A 117 2.66 9.51 15.18
N ARG A 118 3.57 8.60 14.80
CA ARG A 118 3.47 7.87 13.52
C ARG A 118 2.31 6.88 13.51
N VAL A 119 2.12 6.14 14.60
CA VAL A 119 0.97 5.25 14.76
C VAL A 119 -0.35 6.04 14.67
N ASN A 120 -0.48 7.17 15.37
CA ASN A 120 -1.68 8.01 15.30
C ASN A 120 -1.91 8.57 13.89
N ALA A 121 -0.86 8.92 13.17
CA ALA A 121 -0.97 9.36 11.78
C ALA A 121 -1.46 8.23 10.85
N ALA A 122 -0.96 7.00 11.04
CA ALA A 122 -1.41 5.82 10.32
C ALA A 122 -2.89 5.49 10.60
N LEU A 123 -3.30 5.56 11.88
CA LEU A 123 -4.69 5.32 12.28
C LEU A 123 -5.65 6.37 11.69
N ARG A 124 -5.27 7.66 11.67
CA ARG A 124 -6.06 8.71 10.99
C ARG A 124 -6.25 8.40 9.52
N LEU A 125 -5.22 7.97 8.82
CA LEU A 125 -5.32 7.58 7.42
C LEU A 125 -6.30 6.42 7.22
N SER A 126 -6.32 5.44 8.13
CA SER A 126 -7.27 4.33 8.12
C SER A 126 -8.70 4.79 8.40
N ASP A 127 -8.89 5.73 9.34
CA ASP A 127 -10.20 6.32 9.65
C ASP A 127 -10.77 7.12 8.47
N ASP A 128 -9.95 7.98 7.85
CA ASP A 128 -10.35 8.78 6.69
C ASP A 128 -10.80 7.89 5.53
N ARG A 129 -10.13 6.76 5.33
CA ARG A 129 -10.50 5.76 4.32
C ARG A 129 -11.77 5.00 4.67
N ARG A 130 -12.02 4.72 5.96
CA ARG A 130 -13.27 4.11 6.42
C ARG A 130 -14.45 5.07 6.40
N ALA A 131 -14.21 6.35 6.72
CA ALA A 131 -15.22 7.41 6.70
C ALA A 131 -15.54 7.87 5.27
N ALA A 132 -14.61 7.72 4.35
CA ALA A 132 -14.92 7.87 2.94
C ALA A 132 -16.04 6.86 2.61
N PRO A 133 -17.18 7.29 2.02
CA PRO A 133 -18.17 6.35 1.54
C PRO A 133 -17.41 5.32 0.72
N ALA A 134 -17.62 4.02 1.06
CA ALA A 134 -16.91 2.92 0.40
C ALA A 134 -16.87 3.27 -1.09
N PRO A 135 -15.70 3.37 -1.73
CA PRO A 135 -15.67 3.68 -3.14
C PRO A 135 -16.64 2.70 -3.75
N ALA A 136 -17.73 3.22 -4.33
CA ALA A 136 -18.75 2.41 -4.98
C ALA A 136 -17.96 1.40 -5.80
N PRO A 137 -18.22 0.08 -5.69
CA PRO A 137 -17.35 -0.99 -6.18
C PRO A 137 -16.76 -0.50 -7.46
N ALA A 138 -15.46 -0.22 -7.42
CA ALA A 138 -14.83 0.67 -8.37
C ALA A 138 -15.37 0.23 -9.71
N ALA A 139 -15.94 1.16 -10.47
CA ALA A 139 -16.37 0.93 -11.83
C ALA A 139 -15.10 0.60 -12.62
N CYS A 140 -14.51 -0.57 -12.30
CA CYS A 140 -13.22 -1.03 -12.77
C CYS A 140 -13.25 -1.37 -14.25
N ASP A 141 -14.43 -1.32 -14.85
CA ASP A 141 -14.60 -1.64 -16.27
C ASP A 141 -15.21 -0.51 -17.10
N ASP A 142 -15.75 0.53 -16.50
CA ASP A 142 -16.52 1.51 -17.28
C ASP A 142 -15.63 2.49 -18.06
N TRP A 143 -14.47 2.89 -17.50
CA TRP A 143 -13.58 3.78 -18.23
C TRP A 143 -12.98 3.12 -19.47
N ARG A 144 -12.72 1.80 -19.43
CA ARG A 144 -12.25 1.05 -20.61
C ARG A 144 -13.30 1.03 -21.71
N LYS A 145 -14.58 0.95 -21.37
CA LYS A 145 -15.70 1.05 -22.33
C LYS A 145 -15.82 2.45 -22.92
N SER A 146 -15.35 3.48 -22.22
CA SER A 146 -15.33 4.86 -22.70
C SER A 146 -14.17 5.16 -23.66
N LEU A 147 -13.21 4.22 -23.82
CA LEU A 147 -12.12 4.37 -24.75
C LEU A 147 -12.57 4.13 -26.20
N THR A 148 -12.17 5.03 -27.06
CA THR A 148 -12.31 4.82 -28.51
C THR A 148 -11.45 3.61 -28.97
N PRO A 149 -11.79 2.96 -30.10
CA PRO A 149 -10.96 1.87 -30.62
C PRO A 149 -9.47 2.24 -30.74
N ARG A 150 -9.18 3.49 -31.07
CA ARG A 150 -7.81 4.00 -31.21
C ARG A 150 -7.10 4.13 -29.87
N GLU A 151 -7.81 4.59 -28.84
CA GLU A 151 -7.27 4.66 -27.48
C GLU A 151 -7.03 3.26 -26.90
N GLN A 152 -7.86 2.26 -27.25
CA GLN A 152 -7.64 0.87 -26.81
C GLN A 152 -6.36 0.27 -27.43
N GLU A 153 -6.10 0.50 -28.73
CA GLU A 153 -4.85 0.07 -29.39
C GLU A 153 -3.62 0.70 -28.73
N ILE A 154 -3.69 2.00 -28.45
CA ILE A 154 -2.60 2.72 -27.78
C ILE A 154 -2.43 2.25 -26.34
N LEU A 155 -3.50 2.02 -25.60
CA LEU A 155 -3.46 1.48 -24.23
C LEU A 155 -2.76 0.11 -24.22
N ALA A 156 -3.11 -0.80 -25.13
CA ALA A 156 -2.49 -2.10 -25.25
C ALA A 156 -0.96 -1.98 -25.49
N ALA A 157 -0.55 -1.04 -26.33
CA ALA A 157 0.86 -0.80 -26.58
C ALA A 157 1.60 -0.18 -25.37
N ILE A 158 0.94 0.68 -24.58
CA ILE A 158 1.49 1.24 -23.34
C ILE A 158 1.72 0.14 -22.31
N VAL A 159 0.77 -0.76 -22.13
CA VAL A 159 0.86 -1.88 -21.17
C VAL A 159 2.04 -2.79 -21.47
N VAL A 160 2.37 -3.01 -22.74
CA VAL A 160 3.54 -3.79 -23.17
C VAL A 160 4.85 -2.98 -23.07
N GLY A 161 4.78 -1.71 -22.64
CA GLY A 161 5.95 -0.87 -22.44
C GLY A 161 6.53 -0.23 -23.72
N LYS A 162 5.78 -0.15 -24.81
CA LYS A 162 6.24 0.48 -26.06
C LYS A 162 6.40 2.00 -25.87
N ARG A 163 7.47 2.55 -26.45
CA ARG A 163 7.74 4.00 -26.49
C ARG A 163 6.84 4.68 -27.54
N ASN A 164 6.53 5.97 -27.37
CA ASN A 164 5.66 6.73 -28.26
C ASN A 164 6.07 6.63 -29.74
N LYS A 165 7.37 6.68 -30.03
CA LYS A 165 7.91 6.54 -31.39
C LYS A 165 7.56 5.19 -32.02
N VAL A 166 7.61 4.11 -31.27
CA VAL A 166 7.26 2.76 -31.73
C VAL A 166 5.76 2.65 -31.96
N ILE A 167 4.96 3.18 -31.04
CA ILE A 167 3.50 3.20 -31.16
C ILE A 167 3.07 4.02 -32.38
N ALA A 168 3.72 5.17 -32.61
CA ALA A 168 3.46 6.03 -33.76
C ALA A 168 3.73 5.30 -35.08
N ALA A 169 4.87 4.59 -35.16
CA ALA A 169 5.24 3.80 -36.34
C ALA A 169 4.29 2.63 -36.58
N ASP A 170 3.97 1.85 -35.52
CA ASP A 170 3.07 0.68 -35.58
C ASP A 170 1.64 1.06 -36.03
N LEU A 171 1.21 2.24 -35.64
CA LEU A 171 -0.16 2.70 -35.85
C LEU A 171 -0.32 3.70 -37.02
N GLY A 172 0.79 4.06 -37.68
CA GLY A 172 0.81 4.99 -38.82
C GLY A 172 0.36 6.42 -38.49
N ILE A 173 0.69 6.91 -37.28
CA ILE A 173 0.33 8.27 -36.80
C ILE A 173 1.57 9.01 -36.31
N SER A 174 1.43 10.31 -36.01
CA SER A 174 2.52 11.09 -35.44
C SER A 174 2.73 10.78 -33.95
N GLU A 175 3.95 10.96 -33.42
CA GLU A 175 4.21 10.87 -31.97
C GLU A 175 3.34 11.84 -31.16
N ARG A 176 3.11 13.04 -31.67
CA ARG A 176 2.23 14.05 -31.08
C ARG A 176 0.77 13.54 -30.95
N THR A 177 0.31 12.78 -31.94
CA THR A 177 -1.01 12.16 -31.89
C THR A 177 -1.08 11.08 -30.82
N VAL A 178 -0.01 10.29 -30.65
CA VAL A 178 0.10 9.30 -29.56
C VAL A 178 0.07 9.99 -28.20
N GLU A 179 0.79 11.10 -28.02
CA GLU A 179 0.78 11.88 -26.77
C GLU A 179 -0.62 12.40 -26.44
N THR A 180 -1.34 12.91 -27.42
CA THR A 180 -2.73 13.38 -27.24
C THR A 180 -3.64 12.23 -26.77
N HIS A 181 -3.58 11.07 -27.41
CA HIS A 181 -4.36 9.90 -26.99
C HIS A 181 -3.96 9.41 -25.60
N ARG A 182 -2.67 9.42 -25.26
CA ARG A 182 -2.20 9.09 -23.90
C ARG A 182 -2.80 10.03 -22.86
N ALA A 183 -2.82 11.33 -23.12
CA ALA A 183 -3.43 12.31 -22.23
C ALA A 183 -4.95 12.03 -22.05
N HIS A 184 -5.67 11.68 -23.10
CA HIS A 184 -7.07 11.30 -23.01
C HIS A 184 -7.29 9.99 -22.22
N ILE A 185 -6.45 8.98 -22.44
CA ILE A 185 -6.49 7.72 -21.68
C ILE A 185 -6.25 7.99 -20.20
N MET A 186 -5.24 8.78 -19.84
CA MET A 186 -4.96 9.18 -18.46
C MET A 186 -6.16 9.91 -17.84
N ALA A 187 -6.76 10.87 -18.55
CA ALA A 187 -7.93 11.61 -18.07
C ALA A 187 -9.15 10.70 -17.86
N LYS A 188 -9.41 9.75 -18.78
CA LYS A 188 -10.53 8.81 -18.69
C LYS A 188 -10.34 7.75 -17.60
N SER A 189 -9.10 7.29 -17.38
CA SER A 189 -8.77 6.31 -16.34
C SER A 189 -8.65 6.91 -14.94
N GLY A 190 -8.42 8.23 -14.84
CA GLY A 190 -8.09 8.88 -13.57
C GLY A 190 -6.69 8.58 -13.04
N ALA A 191 -5.86 7.85 -13.80
CA ALA A 191 -4.51 7.49 -13.39
C ALA A 191 -3.58 8.71 -13.33
N GLY A 192 -2.87 8.90 -12.22
CA GLY A 192 -1.89 9.97 -12.04
C GLY A 192 -0.52 9.67 -12.69
N SER A 193 -0.28 8.42 -13.07
CA SER A 193 0.97 7.99 -13.71
C SER A 193 0.76 6.81 -14.66
N VAL A 194 1.72 6.62 -15.60
CA VAL A 194 1.70 5.46 -16.51
C VAL A 194 1.83 4.14 -15.75
N ILE A 195 2.57 4.13 -14.66
CA ILE A 195 2.73 2.94 -13.80
C ILE A 195 1.40 2.57 -13.16
N GLU A 196 0.66 3.55 -12.66
CA GLU A 196 -0.69 3.38 -12.11
C GLU A 196 -1.67 2.88 -13.18
N LEU A 197 -1.65 3.48 -14.37
CA LEU A 197 -2.45 3.05 -15.52
C LEU A 197 -2.20 1.58 -15.87
N VAL A 198 -0.92 1.17 -15.95
CA VAL A 198 -0.52 -0.23 -16.21
C VAL A 198 -1.02 -1.14 -15.08
N GLY A 199 -0.90 -0.73 -13.81
CA GLY A 199 -1.43 -1.45 -12.66
C GLY A 199 -2.94 -1.67 -12.75
N MET A 200 -3.70 -0.62 -13.10
CA MET A 200 -5.16 -0.70 -13.30
C MET A 200 -5.55 -1.66 -14.44
N VAL A 201 -4.76 -1.74 -15.49
CA VAL A 201 -5.01 -2.64 -16.64
C VAL A 201 -4.61 -4.07 -16.34
N ALA A 202 -3.47 -4.28 -15.67
CA ALA A 202 -2.95 -5.60 -15.33
C ALA A 202 -3.69 -6.27 -14.16
N GLY A 203 -4.66 -5.58 -13.54
CA GLY A 203 -5.37 -6.08 -12.36
C GLY A 203 -4.53 -6.07 -11.10
N PHE A 204 -3.38 -5.41 -11.11
CA PHE A 204 -2.61 -5.11 -9.91
C PHE A 204 -3.29 -3.91 -9.23
N LYS A 205 -4.23 -4.22 -8.33
CA LYS A 205 -4.74 -3.28 -7.33
C LYS A 205 -3.86 -3.33 -6.12
#